data_0ca5f201c8e073c31fc1463d30d0a69f
#
_entry.id   0ca5f201c8e073c31fc1463d30d0a69f
#
_cell.length_a   1.000
_cell.length_b   1.000
_cell.length_c   1.000
_cell.angle_alpha   90.00
_cell.angle_beta   90.00
_cell.angle_gamma   90.00
#
_symmetry.space_group_name_H-M   'P 1'
#
loop_
_entity.id
_entity.type
_entity.pdbx_description
1 polymer ?
#
loop_
_entity_poly.entity_id
_entity_poly.type
_entity_poly.pdbx_seq_one_letter_code
_entity_poly.pdbx_strand_id
1 'polypeptide(L)'
;LGIFDIPMLSNIPNLVYLAPVTKEDYLAMIDWAVEQNEHPVAVRVPASVISDGKPVAKNFSKLNKYEVTEQGSSVAIIALGSFYGLGQQAAKAIESRTGKKPTLINPYFITGTDDELLEKLKADHSVVITLEDGILNGGFGEKIARFYGNSDMKVLCYGLRKEFLDRYDAGEVMKANRLTPDQIAEDVINTL
;
A
#
# COMPACT_ATOMS: atom_id res chain seq x y z
N LEU A 1 1.83 -11.12 16.19
CA LEU A 1 1.22 -10.41 15.07
C LEU A 1 2.24 -9.51 14.42
N GLY A 2 2.47 -9.71 13.13
CA GLY A 2 3.46 -8.95 12.35
C GLY A 2 2.94 -7.57 11.95
N ILE A 3 2.55 -6.72 12.89
CA ILE A 3 2.11 -5.34 12.59
C ILE A 3 3.19 -4.28 12.83
N PHE A 4 4.32 -4.67 13.44
CA PHE A 4 5.46 -3.78 13.73
C PHE A 4 6.63 -3.96 12.75
N ASP A 5 6.56 -4.93 11.87
CA ASP A 5 7.63 -5.33 10.96
C ASP A 5 7.96 -4.26 9.91
N ILE A 6 6.95 -3.55 9.40
CA ILE A 6 7.16 -2.48 8.40
C ILE A 6 8.11 -1.40 8.94
N PRO A 7 7.83 -0.72 10.07
CA PRO A 7 8.76 0.28 10.61
C PRO A 7 10.11 -0.30 11.05
N MET A 8 10.16 -1.56 11.50
CA MET A 8 11.40 -2.19 11.94
C MET A 8 12.34 -2.52 10.78
N LEU A 9 11.83 -3.07 9.70
CA LEU A 9 12.63 -3.56 8.58
C LEU A 9 12.83 -2.51 7.48
N SER A 10 11.83 -1.69 7.21
CA SER A 10 11.87 -0.76 6.08
C SER A 10 12.91 0.37 6.21
N ASN A 11 13.56 0.51 7.35
CA ASN A 11 14.62 1.49 7.60
C ASN A 11 16.03 0.87 7.61
N ILE A 12 16.17 -0.42 7.34
CA ILE A 12 17.48 -1.08 7.26
C ILE A 12 18.13 -0.71 5.92
N PRO A 13 19.34 -0.14 5.91
CA PRO A 13 20.02 0.19 4.67
C PRO A 13 20.22 -1.03 3.77
N ASN A 14 20.09 -0.85 2.47
CA ASN A 14 20.23 -1.88 1.42
C ASN A 14 19.19 -3.01 1.46
N LEU A 15 18.37 -3.13 2.48
CA LEU A 15 17.31 -4.14 2.48
C LEU A 15 16.25 -3.78 1.44
N VAL A 16 15.91 -4.74 0.60
CA VAL A 16 14.71 -4.68 -0.24
C VAL A 16 13.60 -5.43 0.48
N TYR A 17 12.50 -4.73 0.77
CA TYR A 17 11.37 -5.31 1.49
C TYR A 17 10.13 -5.26 0.60
N LEU A 18 9.62 -6.44 0.24
CA LEU A 18 8.58 -6.65 -0.74
C LEU A 18 7.28 -7.13 -0.07
N ALA A 19 6.14 -6.73 -0.63
CA ALA A 19 4.81 -7.18 -0.21
C ALA A 19 3.99 -7.64 -1.42
N PRO A 20 3.88 -8.96 -1.66
CA PRO A 20 3.08 -9.51 -2.75
C PRO A 20 1.59 -9.32 -2.48
N VAL A 21 0.83 -9.15 -3.55
CA VAL A 21 -0.65 -9.11 -3.54
C VAL A 21 -1.22 -10.48 -3.90
N THR A 22 -0.58 -11.17 -4.86
CA THR A 22 -1.02 -12.46 -5.37
C THR A 22 0.04 -13.55 -5.15
N LYS A 23 -0.38 -14.80 -5.32
CA LYS A 23 0.53 -15.96 -5.31
C LYS A 23 1.62 -15.83 -6.37
N GLU A 24 1.26 -15.34 -7.56
CA GLU A 24 2.18 -15.16 -8.67
C GLU A 24 3.19 -14.05 -8.37
N ASP A 25 2.76 -12.95 -7.73
CA ASP A 25 3.68 -11.92 -7.22
C ASP A 25 4.68 -12.53 -6.22
N TYR A 26 4.18 -13.33 -5.29
CA TYR A 26 5.02 -13.99 -4.27
C TYR A 26 6.09 -14.87 -4.91
N LEU A 27 5.70 -15.73 -5.85
CA LEU A 27 6.63 -16.62 -6.53
C LEU A 27 7.68 -15.82 -7.33
N ALA A 28 7.24 -14.81 -8.09
CA ALA A 28 8.16 -13.95 -8.84
C ALA A 28 9.12 -13.17 -7.95
N MET A 29 8.67 -12.73 -6.75
CA MET A 29 9.53 -12.08 -5.76
C MET A 29 10.57 -13.03 -5.18
N ILE A 30 10.20 -14.28 -4.90
CA ILE A 30 11.13 -15.31 -4.40
C ILE A 30 12.16 -15.67 -5.46
N ASP A 31 11.71 -15.92 -6.70
CA ASP A 31 12.61 -16.22 -7.82
C ASP A 31 13.64 -15.11 -8.01
N TRP A 32 13.18 -13.85 -8.08
CA TRP A 32 14.07 -12.71 -8.19
C TRP A 32 15.02 -12.59 -6.98
N ALA A 33 14.53 -12.80 -5.76
CA ALA A 33 15.34 -12.68 -4.54
C ALA A 33 16.47 -13.72 -4.48
N VAL A 34 16.25 -14.91 -5.04
CA VAL A 34 17.26 -16.00 -5.09
C VAL A 34 18.28 -15.78 -6.22
N GLU A 35 17.85 -15.22 -7.34
CA GLU A 35 18.72 -15.02 -8.52
C GLU A 35 19.67 -13.83 -8.39
N GLN A 36 19.28 -12.77 -7.65
CA GLN A 36 20.12 -11.60 -7.43
C GLN A 36 21.03 -11.77 -6.19
N ASN A 37 22.15 -11.04 -6.13
CA ASN A 37 23.11 -11.05 -5.02
C ASN A 37 23.55 -9.64 -4.56
N GLU A 38 22.80 -8.62 -4.97
CA GLU A 38 23.13 -7.21 -4.71
C GLU A 38 22.52 -6.70 -3.39
N HIS A 39 21.36 -7.27 -2.99
CA HIS A 39 20.59 -6.81 -1.86
C HIS A 39 20.12 -7.96 -0.96
N PRO A 40 20.13 -7.81 0.37
CA PRO A 40 19.32 -8.64 1.22
C PRO A 40 17.82 -8.37 0.94
N VAL A 41 17.01 -9.43 0.85
CA VAL A 41 15.59 -9.33 0.51
C VAL A 41 14.74 -9.91 1.63
N ALA A 42 13.71 -9.18 2.02
CA ALA A 42 12.63 -9.66 2.86
C ALA A 42 11.32 -9.64 2.04
N VAL A 43 10.51 -10.68 2.18
CA VAL A 43 9.18 -10.77 1.56
C VAL A 43 8.13 -10.89 2.65
N ARG A 44 7.20 -9.95 2.69
CA ARG A 44 6.12 -9.88 3.67
C ARG A 44 4.91 -10.66 3.17
N VAL A 45 4.69 -11.82 3.75
CA VAL A 45 3.60 -12.71 3.34
C VAL A 45 2.47 -12.65 4.35
N PRO A 46 1.20 -12.48 3.93
CA PRO A 46 0.07 -12.52 4.85
C PRO A 46 -0.08 -13.92 5.47
N ALA A 47 -0.58 -13.98 6.71
CA ALA A 47 -0.86 -15.24 7.41
C ALA A 47 -2.10 -15.98 6.85
N SER A 48 -2.90 -15.31 6.03
CA SER A 48 -4.09 -15.85 5.37
C SER A 48 -3.77 -16.32 3.94
N VAL A 49 -4.74 -16.95 3.30
CA VAL A 49 -4.63 -17.39 1.89
C VAL A 49 -4.33 -16.19 0.99
N ILE A 50 -3.29 -16.32 0.17
CA ILE A 50 -2.97 -15.38 -0.90
C ILE A 50 -3.90 -15.68 -2.08
N SER A 51 -4.51 -14.64 -2.64
CA SER A 51 -5.37 -14.78 -3.83
C SER A 51 -4.55 -15.19 -5.06
N ASP A 52 -5.15 -15.99 -5.94
CA ASP A 52 -4.57 -16.27 -7.26
C ASP A 52 -4.61 -14.99 -8.11
N GLY A 53 -3.59 -14.79 -8.91
CA GLY A 53 -3.48 -13.71 -9.88
C GLY A 53 -3.24 -14.23 -11.29
N LYS A 54 -2.92 -13.35 -12.20
CA LYS A 54 -2.46 -13.76 -13.54
C LYS A 54 -0.94 -13.93 -13.50
N PRO A 55 -0.39 -14.99 -14.12
CA PRO A 55 1.05 -15.13 -14.28
C PRO A 55 1.61 -13.88 -14.98
N VAL A 56 2.55 -13.21 -14.35
CA VAL A 56 3.22 -12.03 -14.91
C VAL A 56 4.71 -12.26 -14.77
N ALA A 57 5.45 -12.13 -15.85
CA ALA A 57 6.91 -12.05 -15.79
C ALA A 57 7.25 -10.66 -15.20
N LYS A 58 7.43 -10.59 -13.89
CA LYS A 58 7.79 -9.35 -13.18
C LYS A 58 9.28 -9.36 -12.86
N ASN A 59 9.93 -8.27 -13.18
CA ASN A 59 11.32 -8.02 -12.83
C ASN A 59 11.38 -6.93 -11.75
N PHE A 60 11.87 -7.29 -10.57
CA PHE A 60 12.01 -6.38 -9.43
C PHE A 60 13.39 -5.66 -9.38
N SER A 61 14.24 -5.81 -10.40
CA SER A 61 15.55 -5.15 -10.48
C SER A 61 15.45 -3.62 -10.55
N LYS A 62 14.34 -3.08 -11.01
CA LYS A 62 14.05 -1.65 -10.90
C LYS A 62 13.40 -1.39 -9.54
N LEU A 63 14.23 -1.12 -8.53
CA LEU A 63 13.76 -0.94 -7.17
C LEU A 63 12.74 0.20 -7.04
N ASN A 64 11.80 0.02 -6.12
CA ASN A 64 10.78 0.99 -5.74
C ASN A 64 9.87 1.47 -6.90
N LYS A 65 9.75 0.69 -7.98
CA LYS A 65 8.78 0.97 -9.04
C LYS A 65 7.42 0.38 -8.68
N TYR A 66 6.40 1.24 -8.77
CA TYR A 66 5.02 0.91 -8.47
C TYR A 66 4.25 0.60 -9.76
N GLU A 67 3.19 -0.19 -9.65
CA GLU A 67 2.30 -0.51 -10.77
C GLU A 67 0.96 0.21 -10.61
N VAL A 68 0.59 1.01 -11.61
CA VAL A 68 -0.77 1.53 -11.72
C VAL A 68 -1.63 0.43 -12.31
N THR A 69 -2.45 -0.19 -11.48
CA THR A 69 -3.32 -1.32 -11.88
C THR A 69 -4.66 -0.86 -12.43
N GLU A 70 -5.13 0.31 -11.98
CA GLU A 70 -6.31 0.98 -12.51
C GLU A 70 -6.05 2.48 -12.61
N GLN A 71 -6.26 3.04 -13.80
CA GLN A 71 -6.12 4.49 -14.00
C GLN A 71 -7.44 5.19 -13.70
N GLY A 72 -7.35 6.29 -12.97
CA GLY A 72 -8.44 7.21 -12.65
C GLY A 72 -7.94 8.62 -12.48
N SER A 73 -8.62 9.43 -11.68
CA SER A 73 -8.23 10.81 -11.38
C SER A 73 -8.74 11.27 -10.01
N SER A 74 -8.31 12.44 -9.57
CA SER A 74 -8.68 13.11 -8.32
C SER A 74 -8.19 12.42 -7.05
N VAL A 75 -8.29 11.11 -6.94
CA VAL A 75 -7.86 10.30 -5.79
C VAL A 75 -6.95 9.18 -6.26
N ALA A 76 -5.77 9.03 -5.65
CA ALA A 76 -4.89 7.89 -5.85
C ALA A 76 -4.88 7.02 -4.60
N ILE A 77 -5.02 5.71 -4.76
CA ILE A 77 -5.01 4.70 -3.71
C ILE A 77 -3.75 3.87 -3.86
N ILE A 78 -2.85 3.95 -2.90
CA ILE A 78 -1.64 3.13 -2.83
C ILE A 78 -1.85 2.06 -1.77
N ALA A 79 -2.16 0.85 -2.19
CA ALA A 79 -2.56 -0.23 -1.30
C ALA A 79 -1.50 -1.33 -1.24
N LEU A 80 -0.92 -1.54 -0.05
CA LEU A 80 0.21 -2.42 0.17
C LEU A 80 -0.22 -3.86 0.48
N GLY A 81 0.33 -4.81 -0.28
CA GLY A 81 0.24 -6.24 0.01
C GLY A 81 -1.18 -6.73 0.27
N SER A 82 -1.43 -7.31 1.45
CA SER A 82 -2.75 -7.85 1.83
C SER A 82 -3.89 -6.82 1.84
N PHE A 83 -3.58 -5.52 1.99
CA PHE A 83 -4.59 -4.47 1.93
C PHE A 83 -4.93 -3.99 0.52
N TYR A 84 -4.34 -4.58 -0.51
CA TYR A 84 -4.71 -4.27 -1.89
C TYR A 84 -6.19 -4.56 -2.18
N GLY A 85 -6.73 -5.68 -1.66
CA GLY A 85 -8.15 -6.00 -1.76
C GLY A 85 -9.07 -4.96 -1.09
N LEU A 86 -8.65 -4.41 0.06
CA LEU A 86 -9.33 -3.29 0.70
C LEU A 86 -9.27 -2.03 -0.19
N GLY A 87 -8.12 -1.78 -0.84
CA GLY A 87 -7.96 -0.69 -1.80
C GLY A 87 -8.93 -0.77 -2.98
N GLN A 88 -9.12 -1.97 -3.54
CA GLN A 88 -10.11 -2.21 -4.60
C GLN A 88 -11.55 -1.93 -4.15
N GLN A 89 -11.90 -2.35 -2.93
CA GLN A 89 -13.23 -2.09 -2.37
C GLN A 89 -13.45 -0.61 -2.08
N ALA A 90 -12.44 0.07 -1.52
CA ALA A 90 -12.47 1.50 -1.27
C ALA A 90 -12.60 2.30 -2.59
N ALA A 91 -11.89 1.91 -3.65
CA ALA A 91 -12.00 2.52 -4.97
C ALA A 91 -13.44 2.47 -5.49
N LYS A 92 -14.08 1.31 -5.41
CA LYS A 92 -15.50 1.16 -5.81
C LYS A 92 -16.44 2.00 -4.96
N ALA A 93 -16.21 2.09 -3.65
CA ALA A 93 -17.03 2.90 -2.75
C ALA A 93 -16.88 4.40 -3.04
N ILE A 94 -15.67 4.88 -3.33
CA ILE A 94 -15.40 6.27 -3.73
C ILE A 94 -16.05 6.56 -5.08
N GLU A 95 -15.85 5.71 -6.08
CA GLU A 95 -16.43 5.87 -7.41
C GLU A 95 -17.96 5.94 -7.36
N SER A 96 -18.59 5.06 -6.60
CA SER A 96 -20.07 5.03 -6.45
C SER A 96 -20.63 6.31 -5.83
N ARG A 97 -19.87 6.99 -4.97
CA ARG A 97 -20.32 8.20 -4.26
C ARG A 97 -19.93 9.49 -4.98
N THR A 98 -18.84 9.49 -5.74
CA THR A 98 -18.29 10.69 -6.40
C THR A 98 -18.54 10.73 -7.92
N GLY A 99 -18.84 9.57 -8.51
CA GLY A 99 -18.90 9.41 -9.97
C GLY A 99 -17.51 9.42 -10.64
N LYS A 100 -16.42 9.51 -9.88
CA LYS A 100 -15.05 9.56 -10.40
C LYS A 100 -14.29 8.29 -9.96
N LYS A 101 -13.68 7.62 -10.94
CA LYS A 101 -12.85 6.44 -10.67
C LYS A 101 -11.51 6.87 -10.08
N PRO A 102 -11.10 6.35 -8.90
CA PRO A 102 -9.76 6.56 -8.37
C PRO A 102 -8.69 5.80 -9.17
N THR A 103 -7.46 6.30 -9.13
CA THR A 103 -6.28 5.53 -9.54
C THR A 103 -5.94 4.51 -8.46
N LEU A 104 -5.75 3.23 -8.81
CA LEU A 104 -5.32 2.18 -7.90
C LEU A 104 -3.89 1.75 -8.22
N ILE A 105 -3.05 1.70 -7.19
CA ILE A 105 -1.61 1.48 -7.32
C ILE A 105 -1.18 0.35 -6.38
N ASN A 106 -0.43 -0.62 -6.93
CA ASN A 106 0.29 -1.62 -6.16
C ASN A 106 1.76 -1.21 -6.03
N PRO A 107 2.25 -0.88 -4.83
CA PRO A 107 3.63 -0.43 -4.66
C PRO A 107 4.66 -1.56 -4.69
N TYR A 108 4.30 -2.80 -4.38
CA TYR A 108 5.18 -3.96 -4.20
C TYR A 108 6.30 -3.77 -3.17
N PHE A 109 6.94 -2.59 -3.14
CA PHE A 109 8.08 -2.25 -2.29
C PHE A 109 7.63 -1.48 -1.05
N ILE A 110 8.14 -1.88 0.11
CA ILE A 110 7.90 -1.20 1.39
C ILE A 110 9.03 -0.19 1.69
N THR A 111 10.25 -0.49 1.21
CA THR A 111 11.46 0.24 1.58
C THR A 111 11.60 1.63 0.98
N GLY A 112 11.03 1.87 -0.20
CA GLY A 112 11.19 3.15 -0.88
C GLY A 112 9.94 3.63 -1.59
N THR A 113 10.05 4.77 -2.26
CA THR A 113 8.98 5.45 -3.00
C THR A 113 9.28 5.49 -4.49
N ASP A 114 8.26 5.40 -5.34
CA ASP A 114 8.37 5.71 -6.77
C ASP A 114 8.16 7.22 -6.98
N ASP A 115 9.23 7.98 -6.76
CA ASP A 115 9.17 9.44 -6.80
C ASP A 115 8.68 9.96 -8.16
N GLU A 116 9.01 9.25 -9.26
CA GLU A 116 8.56 9.62 -10.60
C GLU A 116 7.03 9.47 -10.75
N LEU A 117 6.47 8.35 -10.26
CA LEU A 117 5.02 8.16 -10.28
C LEU A 117 4.32 9.14 -9.34
N LEU A 118 4.83 9.30 -8.12
CA LEU A 118 4.25 10.22 -7.13
C LEU A 118 4.24 11.66 -7.64
N GLU A 119 5.28 12.09 -8.36
CA GLU A 119 5.31 13.41 -8.98
C GLU A 119 4.24 13.55 -10.09
N LYS A 120 4.07 12.53 -10.93
CA LYS A 120 3.06 12.52 -11.99
C LYS A 120 1.63 12.62 -11.46
N LEU A 121 1.35 12.02 -10.29
CA LEU A 121 0.01 12.09 -9.67
C LEU A 121 -0.43 13.52 -9.35
N LYS A 122 0.49 14.45 -9.12
CA LYS A 122 0.16 15.87 -8.85
C LYS A 122 -0.57 16.57 -10.00
N ALA A 123 -0.50 16.02 -11.20
CA ALA A 123 -1.10 16.65 -12.39
C ALA A 123 -2.64 16.59 -12.39
N ASP A 124 -3.21 15.52 -11.84
CA ASP A 124 -4.66 15.25 -11.94
C ASP A 124 -5.27 14.62 -10.65
N HIS A 125 -4.49 14.58 -9.56
CA HIS A 125 -4.94 14.10 -8.25
C HIS A 125 -4.75 15.20 -7.19
N SER A 126 -5.67 15.27 -6.23
CA SER A 126 -5.61 16.17 -5.08
C SER A 126 -5.50 15.41 -3.74
N VAL A 127 -5.83 14.14 -3.75
CA VAL A 127 -5.80 13.27 -2.57
C VAL A 127 -5.05 11.97 -2.89
N VAL A 128 -4.11 11.61 -2.02
CA VAL A 128 -3.48 10.28 -2.00
C VAL A 128 -3.88 9.58 -0.72
N ILE A 129 -4.33 8.33 -0.81
CA ILE A 129 -4.53 7.48 0.35
C ILE A 129 -3.54 6.32 0.33
N THR A 130 -3.03 5.94 1.48
CA THR A 130 -2.18 4.76 1.65
C THR A 130 -2.87 3.75 2.54
N LEU A 131 -2.77 2.47 2.20
CA LEU A 131 -3.35 1.38 2.97
C LEU A 131 -2.24 0.38 3.31
N GLU A 132 -2.00 0.16 4.60
CA GLU A 132 -1.04 -0.81 5.11
C GLU A 132 -1.60 -1.60 6.30
N ASP A 133 -1.34 -2.90 6.36
CA ASP A 133 -1.73 -3.77 7.47
C ASP A 133 -0.67 -3.80 8.59
N GLY A 134 -0.04 -2.67 8.81
CA GLY A 134 0.95 -2.38 9.84
C GLY A 134 0.55 -1.18 10.69
N ILE A 135 1.37 -0.87 11.70
CA ILE A 135 1.18 0.36 12.47
C ILE A 135 1.55 1.59 11.63
N LEU A 136 0.79 2.67 11.79
CA LEU A 136 1.03 3.93 11.08
C LEU A 136 2.39 4.57 11.42
N ASN A 137 2.78 4.51 12.71
CA ASN A 137 4.02 5.13 13.19
C ASN A 137 5.26 4.49 12.54
N GLY A 138 6.00 5.25 11.75
CA GLY A 138 7.14 4.78 10.97
C GLY A 138 6.77 3.85 9.82
N GLY A 139 5.49 3.76 9.49
CA GLY A 139 4.94 2.89 8.46
C GLY A 139 5.20 3.36 7.02
N PHE A 140 4.61 2.63 6.09
CA PHE A 140 4.71 2.93 4.66
C PHE A 140 4.06 4.27 4.30
N GLY A 141 2.87 4.55 4.87
CA GLY A 141 2.12 5.79 4.60
C GLY A 141 2.88 7.06 4.98
N GLU A 142 3.68 7.03 6.06
CA GLU A 142 4.50 8.17 6.46
C GLU A 142 5.57 8.53 5.42
N LYS A 143 6.10 7.56 4.66
CA LYS A 143 7.06 7.81 3.57
C LYS A 143 6.39 8.59 2.43
N ILE A 144 5.18 8.21 2.08
CA ILE A 144 4.36 8.88 1.05
C ILE A 144 3.97 10.29 1.54
N ALA A 145 3.51 10.42 2.79
CA ALA A 145 3.18 11.72 3.38
C ALA A 145 4.39 12.67 3.40
N ARG A 146 5.58 12.14 3.72
CA ARG A 146 6.83 12.92 3.68
C ARG A 146 7.16 13.40 2.27
N PHE A 147 6.94 12.58 1.24
CA PHE A 147 7.16 12.98 -0.15
C PHE A 147 6.30 14.19 -0.52
N TYR A 148 5.02 14.18 -0.13
CA TYR A 148 4.08 15.26 -0.45
C TYR A 148 4.10 16.44 0.52
N GLY A 149 4.90 16.40 1.58
CA GLY A 149 4.90 17.39 2.68
C GLY A 149 5.09 18.85 2.27
N ASN A 150 5.68 19.12 1.10
CA ASN A 150 5.87 20.47 0.54
C ASN A 150 4.96 20.73 -0.68
N SER A 151 3.82 20.05 -0.78
CA SER A 151 2.87 20.20 -1.89
C SER A 151 1.44 20.37 -1.37
N ASP A 152 0.53 20.75 -2.25
CA ASP A 152 -0.90 20.86 -1.93
C ASP A 152 -1.63 19.49 -1.91
N MET A 153 -0.91 18.41 -2.17
CA MET A 153 -1.46 17.05 -2.14
C MET A 153 -1.86 16.68 -0.71
N LYS A 154 -3.11 16.34 -0.51
CA LYS A 154 -3.61 15.81 0.77
C LYS A 154 -3.31 14.32 0.87
N VAL A 155 -2.68 13.88 1.96
CA VAL A 155 -2.34 12.47 2.18
C VAL A 155 -3.10 11.93 3.39
N LEU A 156 -3.88 10.87 3.17
CA LEU A 156 -4.58 10.13 4.22
C LEU A 156 -3.92 8.76 4.39
N CYS A 157 -3.34 8.53 5.56
CA CYS A 157 -2.67 7.25 5.87
C CYS A 157 -3.62 6.36 6.67
N TYR A 158 -3.86 5.15 6.18
CA TYR A 158 -4.67 4.13 6.82
C TYR A 158 -3.82 2.92 7.21
N GLY A 159 -3.87 2.59 8.47
CA GLY A 159 -3.15 1.49 9.10
C GLY A 159 -3.60 1.33 10.54
N LEU A 160 -2.89 0.53 11.30
CA LEU A 160 -3.22 0.23 12.69
C LEU A 160 -2.62 1.24 13.65
N ARG A 161 -3.25 1.43 14.80
CA ARG A 161 -2.68 2.17 15.92
C ARG A 161 -1.48 1.42 16.49
N LYS A 162 -0.54 2.17 17.07
CA LYS A 162 0.64 1.61 17.74
C LYS A 162 0.25 1.05 19.12
N GLU A 163 -0.32 -0.14 19.12
CA GLU A 163 -0.75 -0.84 20.34
C GLU A 163 -0.57 -2.35 20.19
N PHE A 164 -0.42 -3.05 21.29
CA PHE A 164 -0.43 -4.51 21.29
C PHE A 164 -1.88 -5.01 21.27
N LEU A 165 -2.20 -5.80 20.27
CA LEU A 165 -3.51 -6.41 20.10
C LEU A 165 -3.49 -7.80 20.80
N ASP A 166 -4.30 -7.97 21.85
CA ASP A 166 -4.52 -9.24 22.51
C ASP A 166 -6.01 -9.63 22.43
N ARG A 167 -6.32 -10.87 22.06
CA ARG A 167 -7.67 -11.44 21.99
C ARG A 167 -8.67 -10.55 21.24
N TYR A 168 -8.32 -10.13 20.03
CA TYR A 168 -9.10 -9.19 19.24
C TYR A 168 -9.98 -9.87 18.20
N ASP A 169 -11.09 -9.23 17.87
CA ASP A 169 -11.85 -9.47 16.65
C ASP A 169 -11.27 -8.61 15.52
N ALA A 170 -10.90 -9.25 14.41
CA ALA A 170 -10.26 -8.54 13.29
C ALA A 170 -11.18 -7.49 12.65
N GLY A 171 -12.49 -7.77 12.55
CA GLY A 171 -13.46 -6.84 12.00
C GLY A 171 -13.64 -5.60 12.87
N GLU A 172 -13.67 -5.77 14.19
CA GLU A 172 -13.75 -4.65 15.13
C GLU A 172 -12.49 -3.80 15.10
N VAL A 173 -11.29 -4.42 15.04
CA VAL A 173 -10.02 -3.70 14.89
C VAL A 173 -10.00 -2.89 13.59
N MET A 174 -10.39 -3.49 12.46
CA MET A 174 -10.48 -2.78 11.18
C MET A 174 -11.42 -1.57 11.28
N LYS A 175 -12.62 -1.76 11.83
CA LYS A 175 -13.60 -0.68 12.00
C LYS A 175 -13.11 0.43 12.93
N ALA A 176 -12.48 0.07 14.06
CA ALA A 176 -11.94 1.03 15.03
C ALA A 176 -10.78 1.88 14.47
N ASN A 177 -10.04 1.34 13.49
CA ASN A 177 -8.97 2.02 12.79
C ASN A 177 -9.43 2.66 11.45
N ARG A 178 -10.74 2.75 11.20
CA ARG A 178 -11.33 3.29 9.96
C ARG A 178 -10.88 2.57 8.69
N LEU A 179 -10.60 1.27 8.79
CA LEU A 179 -10.13 0.40 7.72
C LEU A 179 -11.29 -0.36 7.05
N THR A 180 -12.43 0.30 6.85
CA THR A 180 -13.53 -0.25 6.05
C THR A 180 -13.71 0.58 4.77
N PRO A 181 -14.17 -0.02 3.65
CA PRO A 181 -14.36 0.72 2.40
C PRO A 181 -15.24 1.96 2.54
N ASP A 182 -16.30 1.86 3.34
CA ASP A 182 -17.23 2.97 3.56
C ASP A 182 -16.64 4.11 4.36
N GLN A 183 -15.87 3.81 5.43
CA GLN A 183 -15.20 4.82 6.24
C GLN A 183 -14.09 5.53 5.44
N ILE A 184 -13.33 4.79 4.65
CA ILE A 184 -12.30 5.35 3.76
C ILE A 184 -12.95 6.29 2.73
N ALA A 185 -14.04 5.85 2.10
CA ALA A 185 -14.76 6.68 1.13
C ALA A 185 -15.34 7.95 1.77
N GLU A 186 -15.88 7.85 2.99
CA GLU A 186 -16.39 9.00 3.75
C GLU A 186 -15.27 10.04 4.01
N ASP A 187 -14.11 9.59 4.51
CA ASP A 187 -12.98 10.46 4.81
C ASP A 187 -12.44 11.16 3.56
N VAL A 188 -12.34 10.41 2.45
CA VAL A 188 -11.89 10.94 1.16
C VAL A 188 -12.85 12.03 0.65
N ILE A 189 -14.16 11.79 0.71
CA ILE A 189 -15.17 12.76 0.28
C ILE A 189 -15.12 14.04 1.10
N ASN A 190 -14.92 13.91 2.42
CA ASN A 190 -14.79 15.06 3.31
C ASN A 190 -13.47 15.83 3.09
N THR A 191 -12.52 15.22 2.38
CA THR A 191 -11.20 15.79 2.09
C THR A 191 -11.14 16.47 0.71
N LEU A 192 -11.93 16.00 -0.27
CA LEU A 192 -12.02 16.56 -1.63
C LEU A 192 -12.62 17.97 -1.63
#